data_8211887cbbb475b1ec2c203e15f89de5
#
_entry.id   8211887cbbb475b1ec2c203e15f89de5
#
_cell.length_a   1.000
_cell.length_b   1.000
_cell.length_c   1.000
_cell.angle_alpha   90.00
_cell.angle_beta   90.00
_cell.angle_gamma   90.00
#
_symmetry.space_group_name_H-M   'P 1'
#
loop_
_entity.id
_entity.type
_entity.pdbx_description
1 polymer ?
#
loop_
_entity_poly.entity_id
_entity_poly.type
_entity_poly.pdbx_seq_one_letter_code
_entity_poly.pdbx_strand_id
1 'polypeptide(L)'
;RPLTRAQMDELRSLSSRARITPTRFVNEYNWGSFKGDPVKWMEKYFDAFLYVANWGSRWFMLRVPKRLLDPKIVSQYCAGESFSFHTKGEHIILSFDSEDEGGEWEDGEGWLASLTALRSDLMRGDYRCLYLGWLLTLRTSELNSDTIEPPVPSGLGDLSAPLRGLADFLRIDSDLIDAAVECSDE
;
A
#
# COMPACT_ATOMS: atom_id res chain seq x y z
N ARG A 1 -12.67 7.66 -10.40
CA ARG A 1 -13.70 7.71 -11.44
C ARG A 1 -14.48 6.39 -11.40
N PRO A 2 -15.85 6.41 -11.36
CA PRO A 2 -16.64 5.19 -11.35
C PRO A 2 -16.39 4.32 -12.60
N LEU A 3 -16.45 3.00 -12.43
CA LEU A 3 -16.39 2.03 -13.52
C LEU A 3 -17.61 2.16 -14.42
N THR A 4 -17.40 2.06 -15.71
CA THR A 4 -18.49 1.93 -16.70
C THR A 4 -19.06 0.50 -16.66
N ARG A 5 -20.25 0.31 -17.25
CA ARG A 5 -20.85 -1.02 -17.35
C ARG A 5 -19.95 -2.01 -18.09
N ALA A 6 -19.35 -1.59 -19.20
CA ALA A 6 -18.42 -2.42 -19.96
C ALA A 6 -17.19 -2.84 -19.15
N GLN A 7 -16.65 -1.94 -18.31
CA GLN A 7 -15.54 -2.27 -17.41
C GLN A 7 -15.95 -3.25 -16.31
N MET A 8 -17.15 -3.09 -15.75
CA MET A 8 -17.69 -4.06 -14.78
C MET A 8 -17.93 -5.44 -15.41
N ASP A 9 -18.38 -5.49 -16.66
CA ASP A 9 -18.59 -6.75 -17.41
C ASP A 9 -17.23 -7.43 -17.72
N GLU A 10 -16.20 -6.65 -18.08
CA GLU A 10 -14.82 -7.13 -18.25
C GLU A 10 -14.28 -7.75 -16.96
N LEU A 11 -14.41 -7.05 -15.82
CA LEU A 11 -14.02 -7.57 -14.52
C LEU A 11 -14.82 -8.82 -14.12
N ARG A 12 -16.10 -8.88 -14.45
CA ARG A 12 -16.97 -10.03 -14.21
C ARG A 12 -16.53 -11.27 -14.97
N SER A 13 -16.00 -11.12 -16.18
CA SER A 13 -15.49 -12.24 -16.95
C SER A 13 -14.29 -12.94 -16.30
N LEU A 14 -13.51 -12.20 -15.47
CA LEU A 14 -12.34 -12.71 -14.76
C LEU A 14 -12.69 -13.30 -13.38
N SER A 15 -13.83 -12.88 -12.80
CA SER A 15 -14.27 -13.36 -11.49
C SER A 15 -15.81 -13.37 -11.38
N SER A 16 -16.40 -14.55 -11.58
CA SER A 16 -17.86 -14.74 -11.52
C SER A 16 -18.44 -14.55 -10.11
N ARG A 17 -17.63 -14.74 -9.07
CA ARG A 17 -18.06 -14.65 -7.65
C ARG A 17 -17.89 -13.28 -7.05
N ALA A 18 -17.13 -12.37 -7.70
CA ALA A 18 -16.85 -11.05 -7.16
C ALA A 18 -18.11 -10.19 -7.02
N ARG A 19 -18.16 -9.40 -5.96
CA ARG A 19 -19.10 -8.29 -5.80
C ARG A 19 -18.54 -7.07 -6.52
N ILE A 20 -19.13 -6.67 -7.61
CA ILE A 20 -18.67 -5.55 -8.46
C ILE A 20 -19.71 -4.45 -8.44
N THR A 21 -19.29 -3.25 -8.07
CA THR A 21 -20.05 -2.00 -8.14
C THR A 21 -19.28 -0.97 -8.96
N PRO A 22 -19.86 0.17 -9.31
CA PRO A 22 -19.12 1.22 -10.03
C PRO A 22 -17.85 1.70 -9.36
N THR A 23 -17.68 1.53 -8.06
CA THR A 23 -16.53 2.03 -7.30
C THR A 23 -15.72 0.95 -6.61
N ARG A 24 -16.15 -0.31 -6.67
CA ARG A 24 -15.57 -1.38 -5.86
C ARG A 24 -15.60 -2.72 -6.58
N PHE A 25 -14.53 -3.48 -6.40
CA PHE A 25 -14.45 -4.91 -6.69
C PHE A 25 -14.02 -5.62 -5.41
N VAL A 26 -14.79 -6.61 -4.95
CA VAL A 26 -14.47 -7.43 -3.78
C VAL A 26 -14.65 -8.88 -4.14
N ASN A 27 -13.65 -9.69 -3.81
CA ASN A 27 -13.74 -11.14 -3.92
C ASN A 27 -13.00 -11.82 -2.79
N GLU A 28 -13.58 -12.86 -2.25
CA GLU A 28 -13.02 -13.73 -1.24
C GLU A 28 -12.74 -15.10 -1.86
N TYR A 29 -11.55 -15.64 -1.60
CA TYR A 29 -11.09 -16.91 -2.14
C TYR A 29 -10.92 -17.92 -1.02
N ASN A 30 -11.91 -18.80 -0.84
CA ASN A 30 -11.74 -19.97 0.03
C ASN A 30 -10.88 -21.06 -0.64
N TRP A 31 -10.90 -21.09 -1.99
CA TRP A 31 -10.16 -22.03 -2.82
C TRP A 31 -9.78 -21.36 -4.15
N GLY A 32 -8.56 -21.65 -4.62
CA GLY A 32 -8.06 -21.09 -5.87
C GLY A 32 -7.39 -19.74 -5.67
N SER A 33 -6.93 -19.13 -6.76
CA SER A 33 -6.21 -17.87 -6.76
C SER A 33 -6.91 -16.83 -7.63
N PHE A 34 -6.59 -15.57 -7.37
CA PHE A 34 -6.98 -14.46 -8.23
C PHE A 34 -6.40 -14.63 -9.64
N LYS A 35 -7.26 -14.57 -10.66
CA LYS A 35 -6.90 -14.76 -12.07
C LYS A 35 -6.57 -13.47 -12.81
N GLY A 36 -6.79 -12.33 -12.17
CA GLY A 36 -6.48 -11.03 -12.74
C GLY A 36 -5.04 -10.61 -12.46
N ASP A 37 -4.67 -9.46 -13.01
CA ASP A 37 -3.40 -8.80 -12.75
C ASP A 37 -3.69 -7.54 -11.91
N PRO A 38 -3.40 -7.54 -10.60
CA PRO A 38 -3.71 -6.40 -9.73
C PRO A 38 -3.05 -5.10 -10.20
N VAL A 39 -1.81 -5.18 -10.67
CA VAL A 39 -1.05 -4.01 -11.14
C VAL A 39 -1.74 -3.38 -12.35
N LYS A 40 -2.11 -4.19 -13.35
CA LYS A 40 -2.87 -3.69 -14.51
C LYS A 40 -4.24 -3.14 -14.13
N TRP A 41 -4.88 -3.70 -13.10
CA TRP A 41 -6.15 -3.17 -12.62
C TRP A 41 -5.99 -1.83 -11.92
N MET A 42 -4.91 -1.64 -11.17
CA MET A 42 -4.55 -0.34 -10.59
C MET A 42 -4.23 0.69 -11.67
N GLU A 43 -3.53 0.29 -12.73
CA GLU A 43 -3.27 1.17 -13.88
C GLU A 43 -4.55 1.66 -14.58
N LYS A 44 -5.57 0.79 -14.67
CA LYS A 44 -6.73 0.98 -15.55
C LYS A 44 -8.00 1.41 -14.81
N TYR A 45 -8.26 0.86 -13.62
CA TYR A 45 -9.57 0.93 -12.98
C TYR A 45 -9.61 1.57 -11.60
N PHE A 46 -8.67 1.22 -10.72
CA PHE A 46 -8.78 1.48 -9.29
C PHE A 46 -7.74 2.47 -8.78
N ASP A 47 -8.06 3.14 -7.67
CA ASP A 47 -7.16 4.06 -6.97
C ASP A 47 -6.54 3.43 -5.73
N ALA A 48 -7.08 2.30 -5.27
CA ALA A 48 -6.52 1.51 -4.17
C ALA A 48 -6.79 0.02 -4.39
N PHE A 49 -5.89 -0.82 -3.92
CA PHE A 49 -5.97 -2.27 -3.92
C PHE A 49 -5.48 -2.81 -2.59
N LEU A 50 -6.11 -3.86 -2.10
CA LEU A 50 -5.67 -4.58 -0.92
C LEU A 50 -5.90 -6.08 -1.12
N TYR A 51 -4.89 -6.85 -0.76
CA TYR A 51 -4.94 -8.30 -0.67
C TYR A 51 -4.43 -8.74 0.69
N VAL A 52 -5.11 -9.67 1.30
CA VAL A 52 -4.70 -10.32 2.54
C VAL A 52 -4.96 -11.81 2.42
N ALA A 53 -4.00 -12.62 2.85
CA ALA A 53 -4.09 -14.07 2.87
C ALA A 53 -3.88 -14.59 4.29
N ASN A 54 -4.57 -15.68 4.61
CA ASN A 54 -4.49 -16.33 5.92
C ASN A 54 -3.14 -17.03 6.20
N TRP A 55 -2.27 -17.12 5.19
CA TRP A 55 -0.88 -17.58 5.36
C TRP A 55 0.13 -16.45 5.56
N GLY A 56 -0.33 -15.18 5.72
CA GLY A 56 0.50 -14.05 6.10
C GLY A 56 0.79 -13.04 5.01
N SER A 57 0.54 -13.32 3.74
CA SER A 57 0.77 -12.34 2.66
C SER A 57 -0.20 -11.16 2.75
N ARG A 58 0.33 -9.95 2.64
CA ARG A 58 -0.39 -8.68 2.69
C ARG A 58 0.13 -7.76 1.61
N TRP A 59 -0.73 -7.33 0.72
CA TRP A 59 -0.36 -6.45 -0.37
C TRP A 59 -1.32 -5.27 -0.47
N PHE A 60 -0.78 -4.08 -0.40
CA PHE A 60 -1.52 -2.83 -0.50
C PHE A 60 -0.95 -1.95 -1.60
N MET A 61 -1.80 -1.38 -2.44
CA MET A 61 -1.39 -0.41 -3.46
C MET A 61 -2.25 0.84 -3.43
N LEU A 62 -1.62 1.98 -3.73
CA LEU A 62 -2.27 3.28 -3.92
C LEU A 62 -1.87 3.90 -5.24
N ARG A 63 -2.84 4.43 -5.99
CA ARG A 63 -2.60 5.21 -7.19
C ARG A 63 -2.78 6.71 -6.93
N VAL A 64 -1.74 7.50 -7.17
CA VAL A 64 -1.69 8.94 -6.89
C VAL A 64 -1.30 9.70 -8.16
N PRO A 65 -1.91 10.87 -8.48
CA PRO A 65 -1.49 11.68 -9.61
C PRO A 65 -0.08 12.26 -9.44
N LYS A 66 0.77 12.17 -10.47
CA LYS A 66 2.16 12.70 -10.48
C LYS A 66 2.24 14.20 -10.17
N ARG A 67 1.22 14.95 -10.54
CA ARG A 67 1.16 16.40 -10.26
C ARG A 67 1.03 16.74 -8.77
N LEU A 68 0.67 15.76 -7.93
CA LEU A 68 0.46 15.90 -6.48
C LEU A 68 1.49 15.13 -5.64
N LEU A 69 2.26 14.25 -6.28
CA LEU A 69 3.35 13.50 -5.66
C LEU A 69 4.46 13.31 -6.69
N ASP A 70 5.63 13.92 -6.44
CA ASP A 70 6.77 13.80 -7.34
C ASP A 70 7.40 12.39 -7.21
N PRO A 71 7.59 11.64 -8.33
CA PRO A 71 8.29 10.37 -8.32
C PRO A 71 9.69 10.43 -7.69
N LYS A 72 10.37 11.56 -7.77
CA LYS A 72 11.69 11.77 -7.16
C LYS A 72 11.64 11.75 -5.63
N ILE A 73 10.53 12.21 -5.04
CA ILE A 73 10.32 12.12 -3.59
C ILE A 73 10.11 10.66 -3.21
N VAL A 74 9.22 9.95 -3.93
CA VAL A 74 8.93 8.54 -3.66
C VAL A 74 10.19 7.68 -3.75
N SER A 75 11.05 7.92 -4.76
CA SER A 75 12.28 7.14 -4.98
C SER A 75 13.27 7.20 -3.82
N GLN A 76 13.22 8.25 -2.99
CA GLN A 76 14.09 8.37 -1.80
C GLN A 76 13.74 7.32 -0.73
N TYR A 77 12.50 6.86 -0.69
CA TYR A 77 12.00 5.91 0.30
C TYR A 77 12.00 4.46 -0.21
N CYS A 78 12.24 4.23 -1.49
CA CYS A 78 12.24 2.89 -2.09
C CYS A 78 13.67 2.33 -2.14
N ALA A 79 13.98 1.39 -1.26
CA ALA A 79 15.31 0.79 -1.15
C ALA A 79 15.32 -0.74 -1.34
N GLY A 80 14.16 -1.38 -1.53
CA GLY A 80 14.00 -2.82 -1.71
C GLY A 80 12.75 -3.15 -2.51
N GLU A 81 12.32 -4.41 -2.45
CA GLU A 81 11.15 -4.91 -3.18
C GLU A 81 9.86 -4.76 -2.38
N SER A 82 9.92 -4.86 -1.04
CA SER A 82 8.75 -4.77 -0.15
C SER A 82 8.04 -3.41 -0.23
N PHE A 83 8.77 -2.34 -0.52
CA PHE A 83 8.20 -1.05 -0.86
C PHE A 83 8.75 -0.56 -2.19
N SER A 84 7.89 -0.45 -3.17
CA SER A 84 8.24 -0.07 -4.53
C SER A 84 7.19 0.83 -5.17
N PHE A 85 7.51 1.42 -6.30
CA PHE A 85 6.54 2.14 -7.12
C PHE A 85 6.85 1.99 -8.61
N HIS A 86 5.82 2.16 -9.41
CA HIS A 86 5.96 2.38 -10.84
C HIS A 86 5.08 3.52 -11.34
N THR A 87 5.36 4.00 -12.52
CA THR A 87 4.59 5.10 -13.11
C THR A 87 3.84 4.62 -14.34
N LYS A 88 2.58 5.06 -14.47
CA LYS A 88 1.76 4.80 -15.64
C LYS A 88 0.99 6.06 -16.05
N GLY A 89 1.27 6.58 -17.24
CA GLY A 89 0.69 7.86 -17.68
C GLY A 89 0.95 8.96 -16.63
N GLU A 90 -0.11 9.62 -16.19
CA GLU A 90 -0.07 10.70 -15.20
C GLU A 90 -0.15 10.23 -13.74
N HIS A 91 0.08 8.94 -13.45
CA HIS A 91 -0.05 8.38 -12.13
C HIS A 91 1.22 7.66 -11.67
N ILE A 92 1.38 7.65 -10.35
CA ILE A 92 2.29 6.78 -9.60
C ILE A 92 1.42 5.72 -8.94
N ILE A 93 1.88 4.49 -8.94
CA ILE A 93 1.29 3.38 -8.19
C ILE A 93 2.32 2.94 -7.17
N LEU A 94 2.02 3.17 -5.90
CA LEU A 94 2.80 2.71 -4.76
C LEU A 94 2.39 1.28 -4.45
N SER A 95 3.34 0.43 -4.08
CA SER A 95 3.14 -0.96 -3.71
C SER A 95 3.85 -1.27 -2.40
N PHE A 96 3.10 -1.75 -1.42
CA PHE A 96 3.58 -2.23 -0.12
C PHE A 96 3.28 -3.72 -0.06
N ASP A 97 4.30 -4.55 0.02
CA ASP A 97 4.19 -6.00 0.04
C ASP A 97 4.88 -6.55 1.30
N SER A 98 4.12 -7.26 2.13
CA SER A 98 4.59 -7.83 3.37
C SER A 98 4.22 -9.31 3.43
N GLU A 99 5.22 -10.15 3.63
CA GLU A 99 5.04 -11.57 3.92
C GLU A 99 5.44 -11.83 5.37
N ASP A 100 4.63 -12.60 6.09
CA ASP A 100 4.91 -13.00 7.46
C ASP A 100 4.39 -14.42 7.70
N GLU A 101 5.16 -15.23 8.41
CA GLU A 101 4.74 -16.59 8.76
C GLU A 101 3.69 -16.55 9.86
N GLY A 102 2.50 -17.08 9.60
CA GLY A 102 1.43 -17.18 10.57
C GLY A 102 0.41 -16.05 10.51
N GLY A 103 -0.50 -16.12 9.57
CA GLY A 103 -1.67 -15.24 9.48
C GLY A 103 -2.91 -15.86 10.10
N GLU A 104 -3.71 -15.07 10.79
CA GLU A 104 -5.11 -15.39 11.07
C GLU A 104 -5.98 -14.78 9.95
N TRP A 105 -7.22 -15.30 9.85
CA TRP A 105 -8.17 -14.71 8.91
C TRP A 105 -8.51 -13.26 9.33
N GLU A 106 -8.42 -12.33 8.40
CA GLU A 106 -8.69 -10.92 8.64
C GLU A 106 -9.68 -10.36 7.60
N ASP A 107 -10.51 -9.41 8.03
CA ASP A 107 -11.43 -8.69 7.16
C ASP A 107 -10.69 -7.64 6.32
N GLY A 108 -10.40 -7.98 5.06
CA GLY A 108 -9.75 -7.05 4.13
C GLY A 108 -10.57 -5.79 3.80
N GLU A 109 -11.90 -5.83 3.92
CA GLU A 109 -12.73 -4.65 3.62
C GLU A 109 -12.56 -3.56 4.67
N GLY A 110 -12.43 -3.93 5.94
CA GLY A 110 -12.15 -3.00 7.04
C GLY A 110 -10.82 -2.29 6.87
N TRP A 111 -9.78 -3.04 6.52
CA TRP A 111 -8.45 -2.49 6.24
C TRP A 111 -8.46 -1.49 5.07
N LEU A 112 -9.03 -1.87 3.94
CA LEU A 112 -9.06 -1.00 2.77
C LEU A 112 -9.78 0.32 3.04
N ALA A 113 -10.88 0.30 3.77
CA ALA A 113 -11.64 1.50 4.11
C ALA A 113 -10.80 2.50 4.92
N SER A 114 -10.01 2.02 5.88
CA SER A 114 -9.10 2.86 6.69
C SER A 114 -7.93 3.39 5.85
N LEU A 115 -7.26 2.52 5.09
CA LEU A 115 -6.01 2.85 4.40
C LEU A 115 -6.21 3.77 3.18
N THR A 116 -7.40 3.83 2.57
CA THR A 116 -7.66 4.72 1.44
C THR A 116 -7.49 6.21 1.77
N ALA A 117 -7.60 6.61 3.04
CA ALA A 117 -7.37 7.97 3.48
C ALA A 117 -5.91 8.43 3.24
N LEU A 118 -4.93 7.53 3.31
CA LEU A 118 -3.51 7.82 3.05
C LEU A 118 -3.26 8.42 1.66
N ARG A 119 -4.11 8.08 0.68
CA ARG A 119 -4.04 8.70 -0.64
C ARG A 119 -4.23 10.22 -0.58
N SER A 120 -5.16 10.68 0.23
CA SER A 120 -5.41 12.11 0.41
C SER A 120 -4.30 12.80 1.20
N ASP A 121 -3.68 12.09 2.15
CA ASP A 121 -2.57 12.61 2.95
C ASP A 121 -1.33 12.80 2.06
N LEU A 122 -0.98 11.80 1.23
CA LEU A 122 0.07 11.92 0.22
C LEU A 122 -0.14 13.10 -0.74
N MET A 123 -1.38 13.31 -1.21
CA MET A 123 -1.71 14.41 -2.10
C MET A 123 -1.61 15.80 -1.44
N ARG A 124 -1.58 15.85 -0.10
CA ARG A 124 -1.33 17.07 0.69
C ARG A 124 0.12 17.25 1.11
N GLY A 125 1.00 16.31 0.76
CA GLY A 125 2.43 16.36 1.10
C GLY A 125 2.78 15.68 2.42
N ASP A 126 1.90 14.86 2.99
CA ASP A 126 2.22 14.02 4.12
C ASP A 126 2.87 12.72 3.63
N TYR A 127 4.19 12.62 3.82
CA TYR A 127 5.00 11.51 3.33
C TYR A 127 5.27 10.43 4.38
N ARG A 128 4.64 10.50 5.57
CA ARG A 128 4.84 9.52 6.63
C ARG A 128 4.54 8.09 6.18
N CYS A 129 3.55 7.88 5.31
CA CYS A 129 3.29 6.54 4.76
C CYS A 129 4.42 6.04 3.84
N LEU A 130 5.17 6.91 3.16
CA LEU A 130 6.36 6.52 2.39
C LEU A 130 7.47 6.04 3.31
N TYR A 131 7.67 6.74 4.42
CA TYR A 131 8.65 6.35 5.42
C TYR A 131 8.29 5.02 6.11
N LEU A 132 6.99 4.77 6.39
CA LEU A 132 6.55 3.45 6.84
C LEU A 132 6.87 2.35 5.80
N GLY A 133 6.78 2.66 4.50
CA GLY A 133 7.23 1.75 3.44
C GLY A 133 8.73 1.47 3.51
N TRP A 134 9.55 2.48 3.81
CA TRP A 134 11.00 2.29 4.01
C TRP A 134 11.28 1.44 5.27
N LEU A 135 10.56 1.66 6.39
CA LEU A 135 10.67 0.82 7.59
C LEU A 135 10.27 -0.64 7.32
N LEU A 136 9.28 -0.87 6.44
CA LEU A 136 8.93 -2.21 5.99
C LEU A 136 10.13 -2.89 5.30
N THR A 137 10.83 -2.19 4.42
CA THR A 137 12.03 -2.72 3.75
C THR A 137 13.15 -3.02 4.75
N LEU A 138 13.31 -2.20 5.79
CA LEU A 138 14.24 -2.47 6.87
C LEU A 138 13.87 -3.75 7.65
N ARG A 139 12.59 -3.92 7.99
CA ARG A 139 12.06 -5.10 8.68
C ARG A 139 12.29 -6.39 7.90
N THR A 140 12.14 -6.36 6.57
CA THR A 140 12.35 -7.52 5.70
C THR A 140 13.82 -7.83 5.42
N SER A 141 14.74 -7.04 6.01
CA SER A 141 16.19 -7.20 5.86
C SER A 141 16.68 -7.07 4.42
N GLU A 142 15.97 -6.32 3.59
CA GLU A 142 16.35 -6.06 2.20
C GLU A 142 17.40 -4.96 2.05
N LEU A 143 17.70 -4.22 3.15
CA LEU A 143 18.64 -3.12 3.13
C LEU A 143 20.08 -3.61 3.24
N ASN A 144 20.95 -3.02 2.41
CA ASN A 144 22.39 -3.21 2.52
C ASN A 144 22.99 -2.27 3.58
N SER A 145 24.16 -2.61 4.12
CA SER A 145 24.90 -1.79 5.11
C SER A 145 25.19 -0.36 4.64
N ASP A 146 25.21 -0.12 3.34
CA ASP A 146 25.51 1.17 2.74
C ASP A 146 24.25 1.97 2.37
N THR A 147 23.06 1.44 2.69
CA THR A 147 21.78 2.13 2.43
C THR A 147 21.64 3.32 3.36
N ILE A 148 21.46 4.51 2.78
CA ILE A 148 21.24 5.74 3.54
C ILE A 148 19.76 5.87 3.87
N GLU A 149 19.47 6.18 5.13
CA GLU A 149 18.12 6.47 5.57
C GLU A 149 17.54 7.70 4.83
N PRO A 150 16.30 7.61 4.32
CA PRO A 150 15.65 8.77 3.71
C PRO A 150 15.30 9.82 4.77
N PRO A 151 14.99 11.07 4.35
CA PRO A 151 14.54 12.08 5.28
C PRO A 151 13.36 11.62 6.13
N VAL A 152 13.52 11.70 7.45
CA VAL A 152 12.45 11.32 8.41
C VAL A 152 11.37 12.40 8.39
N PRO A 153 10.10 12.06 8.07
CA PRO A 153 9.03 13.04 8.07
C PRO A 153 8.67 13.48 9.50
N SER A 154 8.38 14.75 9.69
CA SER A 154 7.93 15.25 10.99
C SER A 154 6.59 14.60 11.41
N GLY A 155 6.39 14.44 12.72
CA GLY A 155 5.17 13.91 13.32
C GLY A 155 5.01 12.39 13.23
N LEU A 156 6.10 11.64 13.10
CA LEU A 156 6.09 10.16 13.20
C LEU A 156 5.67 9.70 14.60
N GLY A 157 6.00 10.43 15.66
CA GLY A 157 5.58 10.13 17.03
C GLY A 157 4.08 10.28 17.30
N ASP A 158 3.33 10.94 16.38
CA ASP A 158 1.87 11.08 16.45
C ASP A 158 1.20 10.63 15.14
N LEU A 159 1.20 9.33 14.91
CA LEU A 159 0.57 8.75 13.74
C LEU A 159 -0.95 8.90 13.78
N SER A 160 -1.52 9.36 12.67
CA SER A 160 -2.97 9.35 12.46
C SER A 160 -3.53 7.91 12.43
N ALA A 161 -4.85 7.75 12.62
CA ALA A 161 -5.46 6.42 12.58
C ALA A 161 -5.18 5.64 11.26
N PRO A 162 -5.22 6.25 10.05
CA PRO A 162 -4.81 5.57 8.83
C PRO A 162 -3.33 5.15 8.80
N LEU A 163 -2.42 5.96 9.36
CA LEU A 163 -0.99 5.62 9.41
C LEU A 163 -0.72 4.49 10.40
N ARG A 164 -1.34 4.53 11.60
CA ARG A 164 -1.31 3.38 12.52
C ARG A 164 -1.87 2.13 11.87
N GLY A 165 -3.02 2.24 11.20
CA GLY A 165 -3.58 1.12 10.46
C GLY A 165 -2.64 0.57 9.37
N LEU A 166 -1.85 1.41 8.70
CA LEU A 166 -0.84 0.93 7.75
C LEU A 166 0.30 0.20 8.45
N ALA A 167 0.83 0.75 9.54
CA ALA A 167 1.88 0.09 10.32
C ALA A 167 1.41 -1.28 10.83
N ASP A 168 0.20 -1.36 11.38
CA ASP A 168 -0.40 -2.61 11.86
C ASP A 168 -0.64 -3.60 10.69
N PHE A 169 -1.18 -3.13 9.57
CA PHE A 169 -1.41 -3.95 8.38
C PHE A 169 -0.11 -4.54 7.83
N LEU A 170 0.95 -3.74 7.78
CA LEU A 170 2.27 -4.18 7.31
C LEU A 170 3.10 -4.87 8.41
N ARG A 171 2.56 -4.93 9.65
CA ARG A 171 3.25 -5.48 10.82
C ARG A 171 4.62 -4.86 11.07
N ILE A 172 4.72 -3.53 10.91
CA ILE A 172 5.90 -2.77 11.25
C ILE A 172 6.01 -2.71 12.77
N ASP A 173 7.15 -3.09 13.31
CA ASP A 173 7.40 -3.07 14.74
C ASP A 173 7.35 -1.62 15.27
N SER A 174 6.66 -1.41 16.39
CA SER A 174 6.60 -0.10 17.05
C SER A 174 7.98 0.40 17.45
N ASP A 175 8.88 -0.49 17.86
CA ASP A 175 10.24 -0.14 18.26
C ASP A 175 11.05 0.49 17.10
N LEU A 176 10.76 0.09 15.85
CA LEU A 176 11.37 0.73 14.67
C LEU A 176 10.85 2.16 14.46
N ILE A 177 9.57 2.38 14.71
CA ILE A 177 8.97 3.71 14.61
C ILE A 177 9.50 4.61 15.72
N ASP A 178 9.59 4.10 16.94
CA ASP A 178 10.10 4.85 18.11
C ASP A 178 11.57 5.22 17.91
N ALA A 179 12.41 4.29 17.43
CA ALA A 179 13.80 4.59 17.10
C ALA A 179 13.94 5.68 16.03
N ALA A 180 13.10 5.67 14.99
CA ALA A 180 13.11 6.71 13.97
C ALA A 180 12.68 8.08 14.52
N VAL A 181 11.76 8.12 15.49
CA VAL A 181 11.35 9.36 16.17
C VAL A 181 12.50 9.94 16.97
N GLU A 182 13.20 9.11 17.75
CA GLU A 182 14.35 9.55 18.55
C GLU A 182 15.46 10.15 17.67
N CYS A 183 15.75 9.54 16.51
CA CYS A 183 16.74 10.06 15.57
C CYS A 183 16.31 11.36 14.86
N SER A 184 15.01 11.67 14.80
CA SER A 184 14.51 12.87 14.14
C SER A 184 14.53 14.14 15.00
N ASP A 185 14.63 13.98 16.33
CA ASP A 185 14.62 15.08 17.29
C ASP A 185 16.05 15.61 17.60
N GLU A 186 17.11 15.06 16.98
CA GLU A 186 18.48 15.55 17.01
C GLU A 186 18.79 16.44 15.80
#